data_55b40a5e29d4a4d68e7544b5cee359af
#
_entry.id   55b40a5e29d4a4d68e7544b5cee359af
#
_cell.length_a   1.000
_cell.length_b   1.000
_cell.length_c   1.000
_cell.angle_alpha   90.00
_cell.angle_beta   90.00
_cell.angle_gamma   90.00
#
_symmetry.space_group_name_H-M   'P 1'
#
loop_
_entity.id
_entity.type
_entity.pdbx_description
1 polymer ?
#
loop_
_entity_poly.entity_id
_entity_poly.type
_entity_poly.pdbx_seq_one_letter_code
_entity_poly.pdbx_strand_id
1 'polypeptide(L)'
;MHPREGWPADGSRPPGWPTRRSVLKGGLSAGLLAGAGGTLLSACASDLAGNVTSPLPRPSNPVTWPTFKDNPMLASGKPPETGATLQIFNWVAYVNQACVNSFAKKYNCKAQVTTFNTMDEALAKLRSGLSFDVFMGVTVDVLGQLIESKLIQPLNHSYLPNITQEWPDFQNPFYDRGWQYTVPYTIYTTGMAWRKDFVHENPYTMKNPWAMPWQGKYKGKVAILDDYREGISLGLMKNGIFNLNTTDYRKISLSRQSLQDLSNLVNVHIDNNDYTEVPSGQIWIHHAWSGDMAAAASYMPKGTPVDVVGYWFPTDGKGPVANDTLTVLRTSTNPVLAHLFLNYFMDLNNALENISYNGYMQPLNAITPQRLVKEKLLPPSLMSTAVLPSYFRRGVSELQLPVDTDALWQQAWLVVSNGI
;
A
#
# COMPACT_ATOMS: atom_id res chain seq x y z
N MET A 1 2.48 33.07 0.44
CA MET A 1 3.21 32.17 -0.46
C MET A 1 4.67 32.24 -0.12
N HIS A 2 5.23 31.32 0.66
CA HIS A 2 6.67 31.20 0.80
C HIS A 2 7.19 30.42 -0.41
N PRO A 3 8.31 30.82 -1.03
CA PRO A 3 8.91 30.03 -2.11
C PRO A 3 9.31 28.67 -1.53
N ARG A 4 8.82 27.60 -2.15
CA ARG A 4 9.26 26.22 -1.84
C ARG A 4 10.74 26.14 -2.23
N GLU A 5 11.60 25.97 -1.24
CA GLU A 5 12.99 25.61 -1.49
C GLU A 5 12.98 24.24 -2.19
N GLY A 6 13.40 24.23 -3.44
CA GLY A 6 13.53 22.99 -4.20
C GLY A 6 14.61 22.08 -3.59
N TRP A 7 14.57 20.83 -3.93
CA TRP A 7 15.61 19.86 -3.60
C TRP A 7 16.99 20.46 -3.89
N PRO A 8 17.95 20.34 -2.93
CA PRO A 8 19.33 20.73 -3.20
C PRO A 8 19.85 20.01 -4.45
N ALA A 9 20.62 20.71 -5.27
CA ALA A 9 21.17 20.15 -6.53
C ALA A 9 22.09 18.94 -6.30
N ASP A 10 22.52 18.70 -5.06
CA ASP A 10 23.33 17.55 -4.61
C ASP A 10 22.50 16.35 -4.14
N GLY A 11 21.17 16.39 -4.26
CA GLY A 11 20.28 15.29 -3.84
C GLY A 11 20.10 15.14 -2.33
N SER A 12 20.60 16.08 -1.51
CA SER A 12 20.44 16.03 -0.06
C SER A 12 19.07 16.57 0.39
N ARG A 13 18.56 16.04 1.52
CA ARG A 13 17.32 16.52 2.12
C ARG A 13 17.45 17.95 2.67
N PRO A 14 16.39 18.77 2.59
CA PRO A 14 16.33 20.02 3.32
C PRO A 14 16.50 19.79 4.82
N PRO A 15 17.22 20.66 5.56
CA PRO A 15 17.37 20.57 7.00
C PRO A 15 16.00 20.66 7.71
N GLY A 16 15.74 19.73 8.65
CA GLY A 16 14.53 19.76 9.49
C GLY A 16 13.46 18.73 9.13
N TRP A 17 13.62 17.94 8.09
CA TRP A 17 12.67 16.87 7.75
C TRP A 17 12.92 15.61 8.58
N PRO A 18 11.89 15.04 9.25
CA PRO A 18 12.05 13.82 10.02
C PRO A 18 12.39 12.65 9.09
N THR A 19 13.39 11.87 9.43
CA THR A 19 13.71 10.62 8.73
C THR A 19 12.88 9.49 9.32
N ARG A 20 12.49 8.51 8.50
CA ARG A 20 11.87 7.25 9.00
C ARG A 20 12.72 6.63 10.13
N ARG A 21 14.02 6.83 10.12
CA ARG A 21 14.97 6.37 11.15
C ARG A 21 14.77 7.05 12.52
N SER A 22 14.24 8.28 12.59
CA SER A 22 13.95 8.96 13.84
C SER A 22 12.65 8.45 14.49
N VAL A 23 11.74 7.89 13.70
CA VAL A 23 10.48 7.29 14.19
C VAL A 23 10.74 5.90 14.78
N LEU A 24 11.66 5.12 14.20
CA LEU A 24 12.00 3.77 14.68
C LEU A 24 12.75 3.74 16.04
N LYS A 25 13.36 4.85 16.46
CA LYS A 25 14.06 4.91 17.76
C LYS A 25 13.15 5.15 18.97
N GLY A 26 11.88 5.49 18.75
CA GLY A 26 10.88 5.75 19.80
C GLY A 26 10.00 4.56 20.19
N GLY A 27 10.07 3.43 19.48
CA GLY A 27 9.10 2.34 19.60
C GLY A 27 9.55 1.05 20.32
N LEU A 28 10.76 0.99 20.85
CA LEU A 28 11.28 -0.22 21.50
C LEU A 28 11.24 -0.11 23.03
N SER A 29 10.07 -0.24 23.62
CA SER A 29 9.91 -0.64 25.03
C SER A 29 8.50 -1.15 25.30
N ALA A 30 8.25 -2.45 25.07
CA ALA A 30 7.22 -3.22 25.75
C ALA A 30 7.53 -4.73 25.68
N GLY A 31 8.06 -5.24 26.76
CA GLY A 31 7.72 -6.41 27.54
C GLY A 31 7.61 -7.77 26.83
N LEU A 32 8.67 -8.56 26.98
CA LEU A 32 8.63 -10.03 26.98
C LEU A 32 7.65 -10.53 28.05
N LEU A 33 6.63 -11.30 27.66
CA LEU A 33 5.98 -12.30 28.48
C LEU A 33 6.00 -13.63 27.73
N ALA A 34 7.00 -14.45 28.07
CA ALA A 34 7.02 -15.87 27.76
C ALA A 34 6.18 -16.62 28.78
N GLY A 35 5.28 -17.49 28.36
CA GLY A 35 4.57 -18.40 29.24
C GLY A 35 3.51 -19.26 28.55
N ALA A 36 3.89 -20.48 28.21
CA ALA A 36 3.09 -21.73 28.14
C ALA A 36 1.62 -21.65 27.69
N GLY A 37 1.28 -22.32 26.59
CA GLY A 37 -0.10 -22.66 26.25
C GLY A 37 -0.33 -22.93 24.78
N GLY A 38 0.28 -23.96 24.20
CA GLY A 38 -0.18 -24.53 22.93
C GLY A 38 -1.61 -25.05 23.08
N THR A 39 -2.44 -24.83 22.06
CA THR A 39 -3.78 -25.41 21.77
C THR A 39 -5.00 -24.48 21.76
N LEU A 40 -4.89 -23.17 21.72
CA LEU A 40 -6.08 -22.30 21.60
C LEU A 40 -6.13 -21.41 20.33
N LEU A 41 -5.16 -21.52 19.42
CA LEU A 41 -5.16 -20.68 18.21
C LEU A 41 -6.01 -21.22 17.06
N SER A 42 -6.52 -22.44 17.16
CA SER A 42 -7.33 -23.06 16.09
C SER A 42 -8.83 -22.77 16.17
N ALA A 43 -9.34 -22.31 17.32
CA ALA A 43 -10.78 -22.12 17.53
C ALA A 43 -11.30 -20.71 17.18
N CYS A 44 -10.42 -19.69 17.13
CA CYS A 44 -10.86 -18.31 16.84
C CYS A 44 -10.81 -17.94 15.35
N ALA A 45 -10.13 -18.72 14.53
CA ALA A 45 -10.08 -18.47 13.07
C ALA A 45 -11.37 -18.89 12.33
N SER A 46 -12.15 -19.80 12.92
CA SER A 46 -13.39 -20.32 12.28
C SER A 46 -14.62 -19.45 12.48
N ASP A 47 -14.67 -18.62 13.52
CA ASP A 47 -15.86 -17.82 13.83
C ASP A 47 -15.88 -16.44 13.13
N LEU A 48 -14.80 -16.03 12.47
CA LEU A 48 -14.70 -14.78 11.71
C LEU A 48 -14.68 -14.97 10.19
N ALA A 49 -14.59 -16.21 9.73
CA ALA A 49 -14.99 -16.60 8.38
C ALA A 49 -16.52 -16.71 8.35
N GLY A 50 -17.23 -15.64 8.75
CA GLY A 50 -18.65 -15.52 8.48
C GLY A 50 -18.83 -15.84 6.99
N ASN A 51 -19.76 -16.73 6.66
CA ASN A 51 -20.11 -17.06 5.29
C ASN A 51 -20.26 -15.74 4.52
N VAL A 52 -19.22 -15.35 3.76
CA VAL A 52 -19.27 -14.21 2.86
C VAL A 52 -20.34 -14.55 1.83
N THR A 53 -21.57 -14.16 2.09
CA THR A 53 -22.72 -14.43 1.22
C THR A 53 -22.82 -13.44 0.07
N SER A 54 -22.08 -12.34 0.18
CA SER A 54 -22.01 -11.32 -0.88
C SER A 54 -21.09 -11.78 -2.02
N PRO A 55 -21.47 -11.47 -3.27
CA PRO A 55 -20.61 -11.79 -4.41
C PRO A 55 -19.28 -11.03 -4.27
N LEU A 56 -18.15 -11.73 -4.49
CA LEU A 56 -16.83 -11.11 -4.48
C LEU A 56 -16.75 -9.98 -5.52
N PRO A 57 -16.24 -8.79 -5.15
CA PRO A 57 -16.09 -7.68 -6.09
C PRO A 57 -15.20 -8.04 -7.28
N ARG A 58 -15.67 -7.77 -8.49
CA ARG A 58 -14.93 -7.98 -9.74
C ARG A 58 -15.25 -6.84 -10.72
N PRO A 59 -14.35 -6.47 -11.62
CA PRO A 59 -14.67 -5.53 -12.68
C PRO A 59 -15.88 -5.95 -13.52
N SER A 60 -16.05 -7.27 -13.76
CA SER A 60 -17.20 -7.86 -14.46
C SER A 60 -18.43 -8.04 -13.57
N ASN A 61 -18.30 -7.93 -12.26
CA ASN A 61 -19.39 -8.04 -11.28
C ASN A 61 -19.20 -7.01 -10.17
N PRO A 62 -19.46 -5.72 -10.47
CA PRO A 62 -19.32 -4.65 -9.49
C PRO A 62 -20.29 -4.79 -8.33
N VAL A 63 -19.87 -4.43 -7.12
CA VAL A 63 -20.66 -4.58 -5.90
C VAL A 63 -21.13 -3.23 -5.38
N THR A 64 -22.42 -3.18 -5.03
CA THR A 64 -23.00 -2.16 -4.18
C THR A 64 -23.24 -2.79 -2.81
N TRP A 65 -22.57 -2.27 -1.80
CA TRP A 65 -22.61 -2.85 -0.47
C TRP A 65 -23.91 -2.54 0.27
N PRO A 66 -24.39 -3.44 1.15
CA PRO A 66 -25.54 -3.15 1.98
C PRO A 66 -25.21 -2.08 3.02
N THR A 67 -26.22 -1.29 3.38
CA THR A 67 -26.18 -0.46 4.58
C THR A 67 -26.82 -1.22 5.74
N PHE A 68 -26.18 -1.22 6.90
CA PHE A 68 -26.64 -1.95 8.08
C PHE A 68 -27.35 -1.00 9.04
N LYS A 69 -28.52 -1.41 9.59
CA LYS A 69 -29.27 -0.59 10.56
C LYS A 69 -28.47 -0.23 11.81
N ASP A 70 -27.60 -1.14 12.24
CA ASP A 70 -26.72 -0.98 13.41
C ASP A 70 -25.36 -0.34 13.05
N ASN A 71 -25.16 0.05 11.81
CA ASN A 71 -23.98 0.78 11.32
C ASN A 71 -24.44 1.87 10.34
N PRO A 72 -25.19 2.88 10.83
CA PRO A 72 -25.77 3.91 9.96
C PRO A 72 -24.70 4.89 9.47
N MET A 73 -24.97 5.49 8.31
CA MET A 73 -24.19 6.61 7.80
C MET A 73 -24.27 7.82 8.76
N LEU A 74 -23.19 8.56 8.88
CA LEU A 74 -23.17 9.83 9.61
C LEU A 74 -24.20 10.82 9.05
N ALA A 75 -24.96 11.49 9.92
CA ALA A 75 -25.90 12.53 9.49
C ALA A 75 -25.16 13.78 8.96
N SER A 76 -25.72 14.40 7.92
CA SER A 76 -25.21 15.66 7.35
C SER A 76 -25.34 16.84 8.31
N GLY A 77 -24.55 17.89 8.09
CA GLY A 77 -24.66 19.18 8.80
C GLY A 77 -24.15 19.19 10.23
N LYS A 78 -23.48 18.13 10.69
CA LYS A 78 -22.80 18.15 12.00
C LYS A 78 -21.51 18.95 11.92
N PRO A 79 -21.19 19.76 12.94
CA PRO A 79 -19.91 20.45 13.02
C PRO A 79 -18.77 19.45 13.34
N PRO A 80 -17.50 19.77 12.99
CA PRO A 80 -16.37 18.95 13.39
C PRO A 80 -16.16 18.97 14.91
N GLU A 81 -15.62 17.89 15.45
CA GLU A 81 -15.32 17.66 16.86
C GLU A 81 -14.09 18.47 17.29
N THR A 82 -14.25 19.77 17.51
CA THR A 82 -13.16 20.70 17.88
C THR A 82 -12.54 20.34 19.22
N GLY A 83 -11.21 20.44 19.31
CA GLY A 83 -10.45 20.10 20.52
C GLY A 83 -10.23 18.60 20.73
N ALA A 84 -10.88 17.74 19.92
CA ALA A 84 -10.74 16.31 19.99
C ALA A 84 -9.37 15.81 19.46
N THR A 85 -9.08 14.55 19.68
CA THR A 85 -7.90 13.88 19.10
C THR A 85 -8.35 12.86 18.05
N LEU A 86 -8.08 13.14 16.76
CA LEU A 86 -8.30 12.22 15.67
C LEU A 86 -7.26 11.10 15.72
N GLN A 87 -7.71 9.86 15.82
CA GLN A 87 -6.88 8.67 15.85
C GLN A 87 -6.77 8.09 14.42
N ILE A 88 -5.58 8.09 13.86
CA ILE A 88 -5.31 7.67 12.49
C ILE A 88 -4.53 6.36 12.53
N PHE A 89 -5.04 5.31 11.89
CA PHE A 89 -4.39 4.02 11.74
C PHE A 89 -3.84 3.89 10.33
N ASN A 90 -2.53 3.72 10.18
CA ASN A 90 -1.84 3.88 8.90
C ASN A 90 -0.65 2.94 8.76
N TRP A 91 -0.26 2.64 7.54
CA TRP A 91 1.02 1.99 7.24
C TRP A 91 2.20 2.81 7.76
N VAL A 92 3.26 2.12 8.14
CA VAL A 92 4.54 2.77 8.46
C VAL A 92 4.96 3.66 7.27
N ALA A 93 5.27 4.94 7.60
CA ALA A 93 5.85 5.90 6.67
C ALA A 93 5.01 6.19 5.39
N TYR A 94 3.70 6.10 5.47
CA TYR A 94 2.78 6.26 4.36
C TYR A 94 2.02 7.60 4.34
N VAL A 95 2.05 8.35 5.43
CA VAL A 95 1.47 9.69 5.52
C VAL A 95 2.51 10.71 5.95
N ASN A 96 2.54 11.87 5.31
CA ASN A 96 3.38 12.98 5.70
C ASN A 96 2.88 13.60 7.00
N GLN A 97 3.70 13.60 8.04
CA GLN A 97 3.34 14.20 9.33
C GLN A 97 3.04 15.71 9.23
N ALA A 98 3.63 16.41 8.25
CA ALA A 98 3.32 17.82 8.02
C ALA A 98 1.86 18.01 7.55
N CYS A 99 1.34 17.11 6.70
CA CYS A 99 -0.07 17.10 6.30
C CYS A 99 -0.98 16.86 7.50
N VAL A 100 -0.65 15.89 8.36
CA VAL A 100 -1.40 15.58 9.59
C VAL A 100 -1.43 16.79 10.54
N ASN A 101 -0.30 17.44 10.74
CA ASN A 101 -0.19 18.63 11.60
C ASN A 101 -0.98 19.82 11.02
N SER A 102 -0.93 20.02 9.71
CA SER A 102 -1.67 21.07 9.01
C SER A 102 -3.18 20.86 9.08
N PHE A 103 -3.63 19.58 8.94
CA PHE A 103 -5.02 19.22 9.18
C PHE A 103 -5.46 19.55 10.61
N ALA A 104 -4.69 19.09 11.60
CA ALA A 104 -4.98 19.32 13.02
C ALA A 104 -5.12 20.82 13.33
N LYS A 105 -4.21 21.65 12.80
CA LYS A 105 -4.27 23.11 12.92
C LYS A 105 -5.52 23.71 12.25
N LYS A 106 -5.83 23.24 11.02
CA LYS A 106 -6.97 23.74 10.24
C LYS A 106 -8.31 23.53 10.94
N TYR A 107 -8.48 22.38 11.59
CA TYR A 107 -9.74 21.98 12.23
C TYR A 107 -9.73 22.15 13.76
N ASN A 108 -8.70 22.81 14.32
CA ASN A 108 -8.55 23.01 15.76
C ASN A 108 -8.74 21.71 16.55
N CYS A 109 -7.99 20.67 16.18
CA CYS A 109 -7.98 19.36 16.82
C CYS A 109 -6.55 18.90 17.06
N LYS A 110 -6.38 17.75 17.71
CA LYS A 110 -5.13 16.97 17.72
C LYS A 110 -5.26 15.83 16.70
N ALA A 111 -4.14 15.32 16.21
CA ALA A 111 -4.12 14.14 15.35
C ALA A 111 -2.96 13.24 15.75
N GLN A 112 -3.25 11.94 15.88
CA GLN A 112 -2.31 10.92 16.34
C GLN A 112 -2.27 9.78 15.32
N VAL A 113 -1.07 9.41 14.85
CA VAL A 113 -0.88 8.32 13.91
C VAL A 113 -0.33 7.11 14.65
N THR A 114 -1.04 6.00 14.54
CA THR A 114 -0.57 4.66 14.96
C THR A 114 -0.29 3.85 13.72
N THR A 115 0.84 3.14 13.68
CA THR A 115 1.28 2.44 12.47
C THR A 115 1.21 0.93 12.57
N PHE A 116 1.16 0.29 11.38
CA PHE A 116 1.31 -1.14 11.17
C PHE A 116 2.24 -1.42 9.99
N ASN A 117 2.76 -2.65 9.89
CA ASN A 117 3.72 -3.03 8.85
C ASN A 117 3.11 -3.97 7.79
N THR A 118 2.05 -4.70 8.13
CA THR A 118 1.34 -5.60 7.21
C THR A 118 -0.16 -5.44 7.37
N MET A 119 -0.94 -5.76 6.33
CA MET A 119 -2.40 -5.72 6.42
C MET A 119 -2.93 -6.73 7.44
N ASP A 120 -2.31 -7.90 7.57
CA ASP A 120 -2.66 -8.90 8.58
C ASP A 120 -2.50 -8.36 10.01
N GLU A 121 -1.40 -7.64 10.29
CA GLU A 121 -1.20 -6.94 11.57
C GLU A 121 -2.31 -5.93 11.82
N ALA A 122 -2.68 -5.15 10.81
CA ALA A 122 -3.74 -4.15 10.91
C ALA A 122 -5.09 -4.80 11.25
N LEU A 123 -5.48 -5.83 10.51
CA LEU A 123 -6.72 -6.56 10.73
C LEU A 123 -6.76 -7.23 12.12
N ALA A 124 -5.65 -7.82 12.56
CA ALA A 124 -5.54 -8.42 13.90
C ALA A 124 -5.74 -7.35 14.99
N LYS A 125 -5.13 -6.18 14.87
CA LYS A 125 -5.30 -5.07 15.82
C LYS A 125 -6.75 -4.57 15.87
N LEU A 126 -7.42 -4.40 14.74
CA LEU A 126 -8.82 -3.97 14.70
C LEU A 126 -9.74 -5.04 15.31
N ARG A 127 -9.52 -6.33 15.04
CA ARG A 127 -10.27 -7.44 15.63
C ARG A 127 -10.05 -7.59 17.14
N SER A 128 -8.90 -7.18 17.65
CA SER A 128 -8.63 -7.15 19.09
C SER A 128 -9.38 -6.06 19.85
N GLY A 129 -10.14 -5.20 19.14
CA GLY A 129 -10.94 -4.12 19.73
C GLY A 129 -10.20 -2.81 19.87
N LEU A 130 -9.01 -2.65 19.27
CA LEU A 130 -8.36 -1.35 19.19
C LEU A 130 -9.20 -0.39 18.34
N SER A 131 -9.41 0.81 18.86
CA SER A 131 -10.29 1.82 18.26
C SER A 131 -9.50 2.95 17.65
N PHE A 132 -9.88 3.31 16.42
CA PHE A 132 -9.35 4.46 15.68
C PHE A 132 -10.49 5.16 14.96
N ASP A 133 -10.22 6.36 14.41
CA ASP A 133 -11.20 7.11 13.64
C ASP A 133 -11.06 6.85 12.13
N VAL A 134 -9.84 6.85 11.64
CA VAL A 134 -9.50 6.68 10.22
C VAL A 134 -8.61 5.45 10.03
N PHE A 135 -8.88 4.66 9.01
CA PHE A 135 -7.98 3.62 8.53
C PHE A 135 -7.49 4.00 7.12
N MET A 136 -6.17 4.20 6.99
CA MET A 136 -5.51 4.61 5.75
C MET A 136 -4.79 3.44 5.09
N GLY A 137 -4.83 3.40 3.76
CA GLY A 137 -4.12 2.39 2.99
C GLY A 137 -4.79 1.02 3.05
N VAL A 138 -6.12 1.01 2.98
CA VAL A 138 -6.89 -0.24 2.92
C VAL A 138 -6.86 -0.78 1.51
N THR A 139 -6.33 -1.98 1.34
CA THR A 139 -6.28 -2.68 0.05
C THR A 139 -7.65 -3.22 -0.36
N VAL A 140 -7.88 -3.30 -1.66
CA VAL A 140 -9.20 -3.67 -2.22
C VAL A 140 -9.59 -5.12 -1.90
N ASP A 141 -8.61 -5.99 -1.74
CA ASP A 141 -8.82 -7.42 -1.49
C ASP A 141 -9.37 -7.73 -0.09
N VAL A 142 -9.17 -6.84 0.90
CA VAL A 142 -9.71 -7.01 2.27
C VAL A 142 -10.97 -6.19 2.52
N LEU A 143 -11.36 -5.31 1.60
CA LEU A 143 -12.44 -4.35 1.80
C LEU A 143 -13.77 -5.04 2.13
N GLY A 144 -14.13 -6.10 1.43
CA GLY A 144 -15.35 -6.85 1.67
C GLY A 144 -15.44 -7.39 3.10
N GLN A 145 -14.33 -7.90 3.63
CA GLN A 145 -14.27 -8.39 5.03
C GLN A 145 -14.53 -7.27 6.04
N LEU A 146 -13.96 -6.07 5.81
CA LEU A 146 -14.15 -4.92 6.69
C LEU A 146 -15.61 -4.43 6.70
N ILE A 147 -16.26 -4.43 5.53
CA ILE A 147 -17.66 -4.01 5.41
C ILE A 147 -18.60 -5.02 6.06
N GLU A 148 -18.45 -6.31 5.73
CA GLU A 148 -19.35 -7.37 6.23
C GLU A 148 -19.20 -7.58 7.74
N SER A 149 -17.99 -7.46 8.28
CA SER A 149 -17.76 -7.47 9.74
C SER A 149 -18.09 -6.15 10.41
N LYS A 150 -18.58 -5.16 9.65
CA LYS A 150 -18.98 -3.83 10.13
C LYS A 150 -17.86 -3.11 10.90
N LEU A 151 -16.61 -3.29 10.48
CA LEU A 151 -15.47 -2.58 11.06
C LEU A 151 -15.36 -1.15 10.56
N ILE A 152 -15.88 -0.87 9.36
CA ILE A 152 -15.94 0.47 8.77
C ILE A 152 -17.38 0.94 8.62
N GLN A 153 -17.58 2.26 8.65
CA GLN A 153 -18.90 2.85 8.54
C GLN A 153 -19.16 3.43 7.14
N PRO A 154 -20.45 3.52 6.70
CA PRO A 154 -20.77 4.18 5.44
C PRO A 154 -20.38 5.67 5.46
N LEU A 155 -19.87 6.16 4.34
CA LEU A 155 -19.43 7.55 4.19
C LEU A 155 -20.59 8.49 3.83
N ASN A 156 -20.58 9.67 4.42
CA ASN A 156 -21.45 10.77 4.03
C ASN A 156 -20.73 11.75 3.11
N HIS A 157 -21.10 11.73 1.84
CA HIS A 157 -20.45 12.53 0.80
C HIS A 157 -20.64 14.04 0.96
N SER A 158 -21.58 14.52 1.80
CA SER A 158 -21.69 15.96 2.09
C SER A 158 -20.45 16.54 2.74
N TYR A 159 -19.59 15.69 3.33
CA TYR A 159 -18.29 16.07 3.91
C TYR A 159 -17.10 15.82 2.95
N LEU A 160 -17.36 15.28 1.75
CA LEU A 160 -16.31 14.81 0.81
C LEU A 160 -16.40 15.52 -0.57
N PRO A 161 -16.47 16.87 -0.63
CA PRO A 161 -16.68 17.56 -1.91
C PRO A 161 -15.55 17.34 -2.94
N ASN A 162 -14.34 16.96 -2.50
CA ASN A 162 -13.20 16.76 -3.40
C ASN A 162 -13.20 15.41 -4.13
N ILE A 163 -14.09 14.48 -3.78
CA ILE A 163 -14.14 13.14 -4.37
C ILE A 163 -14.37 13.15 -5.90
N THR A 164 -14.98 14.21 -6.43
CA THR A 164 -15.21 14.38 -7.87
C THR A 164 -13.95 14.70 -8.68
N GLN A 165 -12.81 14.95 -8.02
CA GLN A 165 -11.54 15.24 -8.67
C GLN A 165 -10.75 13.98 -9.08
N GLU A 166 -11.23 12.80 -8.69
CA GLU A 166 -10.63 11.50 -8.98
C GLU A 166 -10.69 11.17 -10.49
N TRP A 167 -9.76 10.33 -10.94
CA TRP A 167 -9.78 9.80 -12.30
C TRP A 167 -11.11 9.14 -12.63
N PRO A 168 -11.58 9.19 -13.89
CA PRO A 168 -12.82 8.54 -14.30
C PRO A 168 -12.89 7.05 -13.93
N ASP A 169 -11.76 6.33 -13.99
CA ASP A 169 -11.69 4.92 -13.61
C ASP A 169 -12.00 4.69 -12.11
N PHE A 170 -11.90 5.72 -11.26
CA PHE A 170 -12.18 5.69 -9.83
C PHE A 170 -13.47 6.41 -9.43
N GLN A 171 -14.22 7.00 -10.35
CA GLN A 171 -15.47 7.71 -10.01
C GLN A 171 -16.64 6.79 -9.66
N ASN A 172 -16.54 5.51 -9.92
CA ASN A 172 -17.52 4.50 -9.49
C ASN A 172 -16.86 3.12 -9.48
N PRO A 173 -15.94 2.86 -8.55
CA PRO A 173 -15.10 1.68 -8.58
C PRO A 173 -15.94 0.40 -8.39
N PHE A 174 -15.54 -0.69 -9.05
CA PHE A 174 -16.28 -1.95 -9.01
C PHE A 174 -16.33 -2.56 -7.62
N TYR A 175 -15.36 -2.28 -6.77
CA TYR A 175 -15.25 -2.82 -5.42
C TYR A 175 -16.09 -2.07 -4.38
N ASP A 176 -16.54 -0.85 -4.69
CA ASP A 176 -17.37 -0.02 -3.79
C ASP A 176 -18.17 1.00 -4.61
N ARG A 177 -19.22 0.53 -5.30
CA ARG A 177 -20.05 1.37 -6.15
C ARG A 177 -20.69 2.50 -5.36
N GLY A 178 -20.53 3.72 -5.89
CA GLY A 178 -21.02 4.93 -5.25
C GLY A 178 -20.19 5.39 -4.06
N TRP A 179 -18.97 4.82 -3.88
CA TRP A 179 -18.08 5.20 -2.77
C TRP A 179 -18.76 5.14 -1.40
N GLN A 180 -19.48 4.04 -1.15
CA GLN A 180 -20.30 3.92 0.04
C GLN A 180 -19.47 3.86 1.32
N TYR A 181 -18.26 3.25 1.27
CA TYR A 181 -17.42 2.98 2.44
C TYR A 181 -16.01 3.51 2.31
N THR A 182 -15.57 3.85 1.09
CA THR A 182 -14.19 4.21 0.79
C THR A 182 -14.07 5.47 -0.04
N VAL A 183 -12.89 6.09 0.00
CA VAL A 183 -12.42 7.00 -1.05
C VAL A 183 -11.06 6.52 -1.54
N PRO A 184 -10.71 6.67 -2.84
CA PRO A 184 -9.38 6.35 -3.34
C PRO A 184 -8.32 7.18 -2.63
N TYR A 185 -7.16 6.57 -2.36
CA TYR A 185 -6.04 7.26 -1.71
C TYR A 185 -4.79 7.26 -2.57
N THR A 186 -4.20 6.10 -2.79
CA THR A 186 -2.98 5.97 -3.59
C THR A 186 -3.17 4.96 -4.70
N ILE A 187 -2.32 5.09 -5.72
CA ILE A 187 -2.21 4.16 -6.83
C ILE A 187 -0.74 3.79 -7.02
N TYR A 188 -0.49 2.53 -7.31
CA TYR A 188 0.86 2.02 -7.53
C TYR A 188 0.87 0.81 -8.48
N THR A 189 2.06 0.50 -8.93
CA THR A 189 2.38 -0.75 -9.63
C THR A 189 3.38 -1.52 -8.80
N THR A 190 3.39 -2.85 -8.93
CA THR A 190 4.44 -3.68 -8.38
C THR A 190 5.32 -4.20 -9.51
N GLY A 191 6.63 -4.01 -9.38
CA GLY A 191 7.60 -4.29 -10.43
C GLY A 191 8.95 -4.72 -9.89
N MET A 192 10.01 -4.52 -10.72
CA MET A 192 11.38 -4.83 -10.34
C MET A 192 12.17 -3.55 -10.12
N ALA A 193 12.68 -3.35 -8.92
CA ALA A 193 13.66 -2.34 -8.60
C ALA A 193 15.07 -2.93 -8.66
N TRP A 194 16.04 -2.16 -9.13
CA TRP A 194 17.43 -2.61 -9.11
C TRP A 194 18.42 -1.47 -9.06
N ARG A 195 19.64 -1.78 -8.62
CA ARG A 195 20.81 -0.89 -8.65
C ARG A 195 21.57 -1.10 -9.94
N LYS A 196 21.52 -0.14 -10.86
CA LYS A 196 22.16 -0.17 -12.19
C LYS A 196 23.69 -0.20 -12.11
N ASP A 197 24.28 0.26 -11.03
CA ASP A 197 25.71 0.23 -10.78
C ASP A 197 26.23 -1.16 -10.32
N PHE A 198 25.35 -2.04 -9.83
CA PHE A 198 25.68 -3.40 -9.40
C PHE A 198 25.09 -4.48 -10.32
N VAL A 199 23.96 -4.19 -10.96
CA VAL A 199 23.20 -5.12 -11.78
C VAL A 199 23.15 -4.58 -13.21
N HIS A 200 23.83 -5.26 -14.12
CA HIS A 200 23.99 -4.81 -15.51
C HIS A 200 22.91 -5.35 -16.46
N GLU A 201 22.08 -6.29 -16.02
CA GLU A 201 20.94 -6.77 -16.77
C GLU A 201 19.89 -5.65 -16.89
N ASN A 202 19.41 -5.47 -18.12
CA ASN A 202 18.33 -4.55 -18.40
C ASN A 202 17.01 -5.32 -18.50
N PRO A 203 16.09 -5.16 -17.55
CA PRO A 203 14.82 -5.87 -17.58
C PRO A 203 13.97 -5.55 -18.81
N TYR A 204 14.17 -4.39 -19.45
CA TYR A 204 13.49 -4.05 -20.70
C TYR A 204 13.89 -4.92 -21.91
N THR A 205 15.02 -5.64 -21.81
CA THR A 205 15.50 -6.56 -22.87
C THR A 205 15.44 -8.03 -22.48
N MET A 206 15.08 -8.32 -21.22
CA MET A 206 14.92 -9.71 -20.76
C MET A 206 13.65 -10.34 -21.36
N LYS A 207 13.74 -11.62 -21.71
CA LYS A 207 12.57 -12.39 -22.18
C LYS A 207 11.49 -12.49 -21.10
N ASN A 208 11.90 -12.64 -19.85
CA ASN A 208 11.00 -12.67 -18.68
C ASN A 208 11.62 -11.83 -17.56
N PRO A 209 11.30 -10.54 -17.47
CA PRO A 209 11.83 -9.67 -16.40
C PRO A 209 11.40 -10.08 -15.00
N TRP A 210 10.27 -10.75 -14.85
CA TRP A 210 9.81 -11.29 -13.55
C TRP A 210 10.74 -12.37 -12.98
N ALA A 211 11.59 -12.97 -13.82
CA ALA A 211 12.61 -13.93 -13.39
C ALA A 211 13.94 -13.25 -12.98
N MET A 212 14.02 -11.93 -12.97
CA MET A 212 15.22 -11.18 -12.60
C MET A 212 15.78 -11.54 -11.22
N PRO A 213 14.99 -11.81 -10.18
CA PRO A 213 15.46 -12.25 -8.88
C PRO A 213 16.18 -13.62 -8.90
N TRP A 214 15.89 -14.50 -9.86
CA TRP A 214 16.43 -15.88 -9.95
C TRP A 214 17.81 -15.93 -10.61
N GLN A 215 18.72 -15.07 -10.20
CA GLN A 215 20.10 -15.05 -10.71
C GLN A 215 21.10 -15.32 -9.58
N GLY A 216 21.62 -16.53 -9.50
CA GLY A 216 22.46 -17.02 -8.41
C GLY A 216 23.71 -16.16 -8.12
N LYS A 217 24.18 -15.38 -9.10
CA LYS A 217 25.30 -14.44 -8.92
C LYS A 217 25.01 -13.28 -7.95
N TYR A 218 23.73 -13.02 -7.65
CA TYR A 218 23.31 -11.97 -6.72
C TYR A 218 22.92 -12.50 -5.34
N LYS A 219 23.51 -13.65 -4.94
CA LYS A 219 23.26 -14.27 -3.63
C LYS A 219 23.44 -13.29 -2.48
N GLY A 220 22.43 -13.18 -1.60
CA GLY A 220 22.37 -12.26 -0.47
C GLY A 220 22.16 -10.79 -0.86
N LYS A 221 21.77 -10.51 -2.13
CA LYS A 221 21.51 -9.17 -2.65
C LYS A 221 20.15 -9.03 -3.33
N VAL A 222 19.28 -9.99 -3.09
CA VAL A 222 17.92 -10.06 -3.65
C VAL A 222 16.93 -10.02 -2.51
N ALA A 223 15.87 -9.24 -2.67
CA ALA A 223 14.73 -9.22 -1.75
C ALA A 223 13.39 -9.27 -2.51
N ILE A 224 12.36 -9.72 -1.80
CA ILE A 224 10.97 -9.72 -2.25
C ILE A 224 10.08 -9.17 -1.13
N LEU A 225 8.92 -8.63 -1.50
CA LEU A 225 7.98 -8.06 -0.54
C LEU A 225 7.45 -9.11 0.45
N ASP A 226 7.38 -8.72 1.72
CA ASP A 226 6.74 -9.51 2.79
C ASP A 226 5.22 -9.27 2.77
N ASP A 227 4.62 -9.79 1.73
CA ASP A 227 3.18 -9.84 1.53
C ASP A 227 2.84 -11.12 0.76
N TYR A 228 1.86 -11.91 1.26
CA TYR A 228 1.55 -13.21 0.66
C TYR A 228 0.97 -13.09 -0.75
N ARG A 229 0.20 -12.03 -1.03
CA ARG A 229 -0.37 -11.79 -2.36
C ARG A 229 0.73 -11.41 -3.35
N GLU A 230 1.56 -10.45 -2.98
CA GLU A 230 2.69 -9.99 -3.79
C GLU A 230 3.72 -11.10 -4.03
N GLY A 231 4.13 -11.82 -2.97
CA GLY A 231 5.12 -12.88 -3.08
C GLY A 231 4.66 -14.05 -3.96
N ILE A 232 3.46 -14.59 -3.72
CA ILE A 232 2.90 -15.67 -4.55
C ILE A 232 2.65 -15.17 -5.98
N SER A 233 2.19 -13.92 -6.17
CA SER A 233 2.02 -13.31 -7.49
C SER A 233 3.33 -13.22 -8.27
N LEU A 234 4.44 -12.88 -7.61
CA LEU A 234 5.77 -12.89 -8.23
C LEU A 234 6.14 -14.28 -8.77
N GLY A 235 5.93 -15.31 -7.95
CA GLY A 235 6.20 -16.70 -8.38
C GLY A 235 5.29 -17.16 -9.53
N LEU A 236 4.04 -16.71 -9.58
CA LEU A 236 3.13 -16.94 -10.70
C LEU A 236 3.66 -16.27 -11.98
N MET A 237 4.00 -14.97 -11.92
CA MET A 237 4.47 -14.21 -13.07
C MET A 237 5.81 -14.71 -13.60
N LYS A 238 6.71 -15.15 -12.72
CA LYS A 238 7.95 -15.85 -13.11
C LYS A 238 7.66 -17.08 -13.98
N ASN A 239 6.54 -17.77 -13.75
CA ASN A 239 6.10 -18.91 -14.53
C ASN A 239 5.16 -18.54 -15.70
N GLY A 240 5.02 -17.25 -16.03
CA GLY A 240 4.16 -16.78 -17.13
C GLY A 240 2.66 -16.84 -16.82
N ILE A 241 2.28 -16.92 -15.55
CA ILE A 241 0.88 -16.95 -15.09
C ILE A 241 0.50 -15.55 -14.58
N PHE A 242 -0.38 -14.87 -15.32
CA PHE A 242 -0.81 -13.49 -14.99
C PHE A 242 -2.21 -13.43 -14.37
N ASN A 243 -2.85 -14.55 -14.06
CA ASN A 243 -4.03 -14.58 -13.23
C ASN A 243 -3.61 -14.55 -11.74
N LEU A 244 -3.44 -13.36 -11.17
CA LEU A 244 -3.02 -13.13 -9.78
C LEU A 244 -4.16 -13.36 -8.77
N ASN A 245 -5.30 -13.88 -9.23
CA ASN A 245 -6.44 -14.26 -8.40
C ASN A 245 -6.83 -15.73 -8.65
N THR A 246 -5.85 -16.54 -9.04
CA THR A 246 -6.12 -17.95 -9.39
C THR A 246 -6.60 -18.76 -8.20
N THR A 247 -7.62 -19.60 -8.43
CA THR A 247 -8.12 -20.61 -7.48
C THR A 247 -7.52 -22.00 -7.76
N ASP A 248 -6.65 -22.11 -8.77
CA ASP A 248 -6.02 -23.36 -9.16
C ASP A 248 -4.85 -23.70 -8.23
N TYR A 249 -5.05 -24.68 -7.36
CA TYR A 249 -4.04 -25.15 -6.41
C TYR A 249 -2.70 -25.52 -7.09
N ARG A 250 -2.72 -26.06 -8.32
CA ARG A 250 -1.49 -26.44 -9.03
C ARG A 250 -0.64 -25.22 -9.35
N LYS A 251 -1.27 -24.10 -9.73
CA LYS A 251 -0.58 -22.84 -10.01
C LYS A 251 -0.01 -22.20 -8.74
N ILE A 252 -0.79 -22.22 -7.66
CA ILE A 252 -0.34 -21.76 -6.34
C ILE A 252 0.86 -22.58 -5.87
N SER A 253 0.78 -23.91 -6.00
CA SER A 253 1.87 -24.83 -5.65
C SER A 253 3.13 -24.61 -6.49
N LEU A 254 2.98 -24.36 -7.80
CA LEU A 254 4.08 -24.03 -8.71
C LEU A 254 4.77 -22.72 -8.32
N SER A 255 3.99 -21.71 -7.94
CA SER A 255 4.53 -20.43 -7.44
C SER A 255 5.34 -20.64 -6.17
N ARG A 256 4.77 -21.34 -5.17
CA ARG A 256 5.47 -21.70 -3.93
C ARG A 256 6.79 -22.40 -4.21
N GLN A 257 6.81 -23.42 -5.07
CA GLN A 257 8.04 -24.13 -5.43
C GLN A 257 9.08 -23.18 -6.04
N SER A 258 8.64 -22.30 -6.94
CA SER A 258 9.55 -21.32 -7.54
C SER A 258 10.17 -20.37 -6.51
N LEU A 259 9.42 -19.97 -5.49
CA LEU A 259 9.91 -19.09 -4.41
C LEU A 259 10.88 -19.84 -3.47
N GLN A 260 10.62 -21.13 -3.20
CA GLN A 260 11.57 -21.98 -2.46
C GLN A 260 12.87 -22.16 -3.26
N ASP A 261 12.78 -22.34 -4.58
CA ASP A 261 13.96 -22.41 -5.45
C ASP A 261 14.74 -21.08 -5.44
N LEU A 262 14.03 -19.92 -5.39
CA LEU A 262 14.65 -18.60 -5.25
C LEU A 262 15.43 -18.50 -3.94
N SER A 263 14.81 -18.89 -2.84
CA SER A 263 15.42 -18.86 -1.51
C SER A 263 16.72 -19.67 -1.49
N ASN A 264 16.68 -20.90 -1.98
CA ASN A 264 17.85 -21.79 -2.06
C ASN A 264 18.95 -21.23 -2.97
N LEU A 265 18.54 -20.57 -4.08
CA LEU A 265 19.49 -20.07 -5.08
C LEU A 265 20.23 -18.81 -4.61
N VAL A 266 19.52 -17.84 -4.04
CA VAL A 266 20.06 -16.51 -3.78
C VAL A 266 20.08 -16.10 -2.31
N ASN A 267 19.56 -16.91 -1.39
CA ASN A 267 19.38 -16.53 0.00
C ASN A 267 18.60 -15.20 0.05
N VAL A 268 17.37 -15.24 -0.46
CA VAL A 268 16.51 -14.07 -0.63
C VAL A 268 16.12 -13.47 0.72
N HIS A 269 16.05 -12.15 0.80
CA HIS A 269 15.45 -11.43 1.92
C HIS A 269 13.96 -11.28 1.67
N ILE A 270 13.15 -11.33 2.72
CA ILE A 270 11.71 -11.07 2.68
C ILE A 270 11.44 -9.90 3.63
N ASP A 271 11.06 -8.77 3.07
CA ASP A 271 10.75 -7.57 3.85
C ASP A 271 10.07 -6.49 2.99
N ASN A 272 9.67 -5.39 3.63
CA ASN A 272 9.04 -4.23 2.99
C ASN A 272 9.93 -2.97 3.13
N ASN A 273 11.26 -3.14 3.04
CA ASN A 273 12.23 -2.05 3.18
C ASN A 273 12.84 -1.61 1.84
N ASP A 274 12.22 -1.95 0.71
CA ASP A 274 12.68 -1.61 -0.64
C ASP A 274 13.02 -0.13 -0.80
N TYR A 275 12.24 0.78 -0.17
CA TYR A 275 12.46 2.23 -0.16
C TYR A 275 13.79 2.68 0.46
N THR A 276 14.43 1.86 1.28
CA THR A 276 15.73 2.16 1.91
C THR A 276 16.84 1.24 1.42
N GLU A 277 16.55 -0.03 1.20
CA GLU A 277 17.57 -1.05 0.90
C GLU A 277 18.07 -0.95 -0.53
N VAL A 278 17.19 -0.67 -1.49
CA VAL A 278 17.61 -0.43 -2.87
C VAL A 278 18.39 0.87 -3.00
N PRO A 279 17.92 2.04 -2.52
CA PRO A 279 18.70 3.27 -2.57
C PRO A 279 20.06 3.17 -1.88
N SER A 280 20.13 2.52 -0.73
CA SER A 280 21.42 2.35 0.00
C SER A 280 22.39 1.39 -0.67
N GLY A 281 21.93 0.52 -1.59
CA GLY A 281 22.72 -0.55 -2.19
C GLY A 281 22.93 -1.76 -1.27
N GLN A 282 22.17 -1.85 -0.18
CA GLN A 282 22.14 -3.05 0.67
C GLN A 282 21.58 -4.22 -0.12
N ILE A 283 20.45 -4.02 -0.81
CA ILE A 283 19.83 -4.93 -1.78
C ILE A 283 20.04 -4.37 -3.19
N TRP A 284 20.30 -5.25 -4.14
CA TRP A 284 20.58 -4.88 -5.52
C TRP A 284 19.41 -5.15 -6.47
N ILE A 285 18.57 -6.14 -6.15
CA ILE A 285 17.33 -6.46 -6.87
C ILE A 285 16.22 -6.64 -5.84
N HIS A 286 15.10 -5.96 -6.03
CA HIS A 286 13.94 -6.07 -5.16
C HIS A 286 12.65 -6.13 -5.99
N HIS A 287 11.77 -7.06 -5.66
CA HIS A 287 10.35 -6.97 -6.06
C HIS A 287 9.72 -5.85 -5.24
N ALA A 288 9.32 -4.74 -5.86
CA ALA A 288 9.13 -3.48 -5.17
C ALA A 288 7.88 -2.72 -5.63
N TRP A 289 7.33 -1.91 -4.75
CA TRP A 289 6.27 -0.98 -5.09
C TRP A 289 6.81 0.29 -5.75
N SER A 290 6.06 0.79 -6.76
CA SER A 290 6.48 1.97 -7.53
C SER A 290 6.58 3.24 -6.70
N GLY A 291 5.71 3.43 -5.71
CA GLY A 291 5.74 4.60 -4.83
C GLY A 291 7.02 4.69 -4.01
N ASP A 292 7.49 3.57 -3.49
CA ASP A 292 8.73 3.49 -2.72
C ASP A 292 9.94 3.84 -3.59
N MET A 293 9.94 3.38 -4.84
CA MET A 293 11.00 3.74 -5.78
C MET A 293 10.90 5.18 -6.27
N ALA A 294 9.69 5.75 -6.39
CA ALA A 294 9.53 7.17 -6.68
C ALA A 294 10.14 8.06 -5.58
N ALA A 295 10.06 7.62 -4.32
CA ALA A 295 10.67 8.29 -3.17
C ALA A 295 12.18 8.03 -3.01
N ALA A 296 12.79 7.19 -3.83
CA ALA A 296 14.18 6.71 -3.67
C ALA A 296 15.20 7.84 -3.49
N ALA A 297 15.02 8.99 -4.16
CA ALA A 297 15.90 10.14 -4.03
C ALA A 297 16.10 10.60 -2.58
N SER A 298 15.07 10.43 -1.73
CA SER A 298 15.09 10.80 -0.31
C SER A 298 15.95 9.87 0.56
N TYR A 299 16.34 8.72 0.03
CA TYR A 299 17.04 7.66 0.77
C TYR A 299 18.43 7.34 0.18
N MET A 300 18.84 8.07 -0.87
CA MET A 300 20.16 7.90 -1.46
C MET A 300 21.26 8.26 -0.47
N PRO A 301 22.37 7.50 -0.42
CA PRO A 301 23.56 7.92 0.29
C PRO A 301 24.11 9.23 -0.27
N LYS A 302 24.71 10.05 0.61
CA LYS A 302 25.30 11.33 0.19
C LYS A 302 26.33 11.11 -0.94
N GLY A 303 26.15 11.86 -2.02
CA GLY A 303 27.02 11.80 -3.20
C GLY A 303 26.70 10.69 -4.20
N THR A 304 25.71 9.86 -3.93
CA THR A 304 25.24 8.85 -4.90
C THR A 304 24.01 9.41 -5.63
N PRO A 305 24.07 9.55 -6.97
CA PRO A 305 22.94 10.06 -7.73
C PRO A 305 21.79 9.03 -7.76
N VAL A 306 20.54 9.51 -7.76
CA VAL A 306 19.35 8.65 -7.83
C VAL A 306 19.26 7.86 -9.15
N ASP A 307 19.97 8.29 -10.17
CA ASP A 307 19.97 7.66 -11.50
C ASP A 307 20.53 6.22 -11.49
N VAL A 308 21.26 5.83 -10.43
CA VAL A 308 21.69 4.43 -10.25
C VAL A 308 20.55 3.49 -9.86
N VAL A 309 19.42 4.02 -9.40
CA VAL A 309 18.22 3.24 -9.14
C VAL A 309 17.46 3.06 -10.44
N GLY A 310 17.00 1.85 -10.71
CA GLY A 310 16.09 1.51 -11.78
C GLY A 310 14.78 0.97 -11.22
N TYR A 311 13.70 1.19 -11.95
CA TYR A 311 12.43 0.53 -11.73
C TYR A 311 11.85 0.10 -13.07
N TRP A 312 11.43 -1.15 -13.16
CA TRP A 312 10.80 -1.71 -14.34
C TRP A 312 9.37 -2.15 -14.03
N PHE A 313 8.49 -1.78 -14.93
CA PHE A 313 7.12 -2.28 -15.04
C PHE A 313 6.81 -2.50 -16.51
N PRO A 314 5.95 -3.47 -16.90
CA PRO A 314 5.61 -3.71 -18.29
C PRO A 314 5.11 -2.44 -19.00
N THR A 315 5.76 -2.05 -20.10
CA THR A 315 5.44 -0.83 -20.84
C THR A 315 4.05 -0.84 -21.49
N ASP A 316 3.50 -2.04 -21.72
CA ASP A 316 2.13 -2.24 -22.19
C ASP A 316 1.08 -2.20 -21.05
N GLY A 317 1.53 -2.04 -19.82
CA GLY A 317 0.69 -1.94 -18.62
C GLY A 317 0.10 -3.26 -18.13
N LYS A 318 0.56 -4.41 -18.65
CA LYS A 318 0.06 -5.73 -18.25
C LYS A 318 0.86 -6.31 -17.07
N GLY A 319 0.77 -5.68 -15.93
CA GLY A 319 1.42 -6.07 -14.69
C GLY A 319 0.52 -5.81 -13.48
N PRO A 320 1.01 -6.09 -12.27
CA PRO A 320 0.27 -5.81 -11.05
C PRO A 320 0.05 -4.31 -10.88
N VAL A 321 -1.21 -3.92 -10.70
CA VAL A 321 -1.62 -2.54 -10.44
C VAL A 321 -2.63 -2.54 -9.30
N ALA A 322 -2.44 -1.67 -8.35
CA ALA A 322 -3.27 -1.59 -7.17
C ALA A 322 -3.59 -0.15 -6.79
N ASN A 323 -4.62 -0.01 -5.99
CA ASN A 323 -4.94 1.21 -5.29
C ASN A 323 -5.31 0.91 -3.84
N ASP A 324 -4.90 1.79 -2.97
CA ASP A 324 -5.36 1.81 -1.60
C ASP A 324 -6.46 2.84 -1.41
N THR A 325 -7.24 2.61 -0.36
CA THR A 325 -8.37 3.45 -0.01
C THR A 325 -8.23 4.03 1.40
N LEU A 326 -9.01 5.07 1.67
CA LEU A 326 -9.24 5.61 3.02
C LEU A 326 -10.65 5.26 3.45
N THR A 327 -10.80 4.92 4.72
CA THR A 327 -12.09 4.59 5.33
C THR A 327 -12.25 5.25 6.70
N VAL A 328 -13.50 5.37 7.16
CA VAL A 328 -13.81 5.75 8.53
C VAL A 328 -14.19 4.50 9.31
N LEU A 329 -13.54 4.26 10.44
CA LEU A 329 -13.86 3.11 11.29
C LEU A 329 -15.20 3.30 12.02
N ARG A 330 -15.95 2.22 12.18
CA ARG A 330 -17.23 2.24 12.91
C ARG A 330 -17.08 2.70 14.36
N THR A 331 -15.93 2.42 14.97
CA THR A 331 -15.59 2.81 16.33
C THR A 331 -15.18 4.27 16.47
N SER A 332 -15.18 5.04 15.37
CA SER A 332 -14.79 6.45 15.39
C SER A 332 -15.61 7.26 16.40
N THR A 333 -14.91 7.95 17.28
CA THR A 333 -15.49 8.92 18.21
C THR A 333 -15.50 10.34 17.61
N ASN A 334 -14.81 10.54 16.48
CA ASN A 334 -14.68 11.81 15.79
C ASN A 334 -15.07 11.67 14.29
N PRO A 335 -16.30 11.20 13.99
CA PRO A 335 -16.65 10.82 12.63
C PRO A 335 -16.68 11.99 11.63
N VAL A 336 -16.99 13.22 12.05
CA VAL A 336 -16.94 14.38 11.15
C VAL A 336 -15.49 14.72 10.82
N LEU A 337 -14.60 14.80 11.81
CA LEU A 337 -13.17 15.01 11.58
C LEU A 337 -12.58 13.91 10.70
N ALA A 338 -13.00 12.65 10.89
CA ALA A 338 -12.55 11.54 10.06
C ALA A 338 -12.93 11.75 8.58
N HIS A 339 -14.19 12.09 8.28
CA HIS A 339 -14.61 12.41 6.90
C HIS A 339 -13.84 13.61 6.32
N LEU A 340 -13.68 14.68 7.10
CA LEU A 340 -12.91 15.85 6.67
C LEU A 340 -11.43 15.53 6.42
N PHE A 341 -10.88 14.54 7.14
CA PHE A 341 -9.53 14.06 6.92
C PHE A 341 -9.41 13.30 5.59
N LEU A 342 -10.38 12.44 5.26
CA LEU A 342 -10.45 11.82 3.94
C LEU A 342 -10.49 12.89 2.84
N ASN A 343 -11.39 13.87 2.98
CA ASN A 343 -11.52 14.97 2.01
C ASN A 343 -10.25 15.82 1.89
N TYR A 344 -9.50 15.96 2.99
CA TYR A 344 -8.26 16.73 3.02
C TYR A 344 -7.19 16.15 2.11
N PHE A 345 -7.08 14.82 2.04
CA PHE A 345 -6.12 14.16 1.17
C PHE A 345 -6.55 14.12 -0.31
N MET A 346 -7.82 14.36 -0.61
CA MET A 346 -8.30 14.55 -1.99
C MET A 346 -8.16 16.00 -2.47
N ASP A 347 -7.65 16.93 -1.65
CA ASP A 347 -7.21 18.25 -2.10
C ASP A 347 -5.84 18.16 -2.78
N LEU A 348 -5.73 18.77 -3.96
CA LEU A 348 -4.54 18.66 -4.80
C LEU A 348 -3.24 19.09 -4.11
N ASN A 349 -3.25 20.17 -3.32
CA ASN A 349 -2.03 20.65 -2.68
C ASN A 349 -1.59 19.71 -1.56
N ASN A 350 -2.55 19.19 -0.79
CA ASN A 350 -2.27 18.25 0.28
C ASN A 350 -1.84 16.89 -0.29
N ALA A 351 -2.43 16.46 -1.41
CA ALA A 351 -2.01 15.28 -2.15
C ALA A 351 -0.56 15.38 -2.61
N LEU A 352 -0.18 16.49 -3.26
CA LEU A 352 1.20 16.73 -3.70
C LEU A 352 2.19 16.82 -2.53
N GLU A 353 1.79 17.42 -1.43
CA GLU A 353 2.59 17.46 -0.20
C GLU A 353 2.82 16.05 0.37
N ASN A 354 1.80 15.19 0.35
CA ASN A 354 1.93 13.81 0.80
C ASN A 354 2.82 12.97 -0.15
N ILE A 355 2.63 13.13 -1.48
CA ILE A 355 3.47 12.48 -2.51
C ILE A 355 4.94 12.86 -2.33
N SER A 356 5.24 14.10 -1.96
CA SER A 356 6.62 14.55 -1.71
C SER A 356 7.34 13.76 -0.62
N TYR A 357 6.57 13.10 0.24
CA TYR A 357 7.07 12.30 1.34
C TYR A 357 7.11 10.80 1.02
N ASN A 358 5.97 10.24 0.54
CA ASN A 358 5.81 8.80 0.39
C ASN A 358 6.06 8.30 -1.05
N GLY A 359 6.04 9.19 -2.06
CA GLY A 359 6.24 8.84 -3.47
C GLY A 359 5.02 8.24 -4.17
N TYR A 360 3.98 7.87 -3.45
CA TYR A 360 2.80 7.23 -4.02
C TYR A 360 1.87 8.24 -4.67
N MET A 361 1.58 8.06 -5.97
CA MET A 361 0.61 8.88 -6.68
C MET A 361 -0.79 8.73 -6.09
N GLN A 362 -1.59 9.79 -6.21
CA GLN A 362 -3.03 9.73 -5.95
C GLN A 362 -3.79 9.87 -7.27
N PRO A 363 -4.94 9.20 -7.44
CA PRO A 363 -5.68 9.18 -8.71
C PRO A 363 -6.48 10.47 -8.97
N LEU A 364 -5.92 11.63 -8.63
CA LEU A 364 -6.52 12.94 -8.94
C LEU A 364 -6.22 13.34 -10.38
N ASN A 365 -7.23 13.86 -11.10
CA ASN A 365 -7.10 14.27 -12.51
C ASN A 365 -5.94 15.26 -12.76
N ALA A 366 -5.63 16.09 -11.78
CA ALA A 366 -4.57 17.09 -11.88
C ALA A 366 -3.17 16.52 -11.59
N ILE A 367 -3.03 15.28 -11.15
CA ILE A 367 -1.75 14.63 -10.87
C ILE A 367 -1.35 13.79 -12.08
N THR A 368 -0.34 14.26 -12.81
CA THR A 368 0.21 13.57 -13.98
C THR A 368 1.70 13.33 -13.78
N PRO A 369 2.30 12.33 -14.46
CA PRO A 369 3.76 12.11 -14.41
C PRO A 369 4.57 13.35 -14.77
N GLN A 370 4.14 14.10 -15.80
CA GLN A 370 4.80 15.32 -16.24
C GLN A 370 4.74 16.41 -15.17
N ARG A 371 3.61 16.51 -14.47
CA ARG A 371 3.47 17.45 -13.34
C ARG A 371 4.40 17.09 -12.21
N LEU A 372 4.46 15.82 -11.82
CA LEU A 372 5.35 15.37 -10.74
C LEU A 372 6.82 15.66 -11.04
N VAL A 373 7.26 15.45 -12.28
CA VAL A 373 8.62 15.81 -12.71
C VAL A 373 8.83 17.32 -12.69
N LYS A 374 7.89 18.10 -13.24
CA LYS A 374 7.96 19.57 -13.27
C LYS A 374 8.05 20.16 -11.86
N GLU A 375 7.30 19.60 -10.92
CA GLU A 375 7.29 20.03 -9.51
C GLU A 375 8.41 19.37 -8.68
N LYS A 376 9.32 18.60 -9.31
CA LYS A 376 10.44 17.90 -8.68
C LYS A 376 10.01 16.89 -7.59
N LEU A 377 8.84 16.31 -7.74
CA LEU A 377 8.32 15.26 -6.86
C LEU A 377 8.68 13.86 -7.35
N LEU A 378 9.10 13.74 -8.62
CA LEU A 378 9.53 12.51 -9.25
C LEU A 378 10.81 12.77 -10.06
N PRO A 379 11.92 12.06 -9.78
CA PRO A 379 13.11 12.15 -10.62
C PRO A 379 12.81 11.69 -12.06
N PRO A 380 13.32 12.39 -13.10
CA PRO A 380 13.11 11.98 -14.49
C PRO A 380 13.59 10.55 -14.79
N SER A 381 14.66 10.10 -14.14
CA SER A 381 15.22 8.75 -14.28
C SER A 381 14.32 7.64 -13.71
N LEU A 382 13.34 8.01 -12.89
CA LEU A 382 12.35 7.12 -12.26
C LEU A 382 10.93 7.32 -12.81
N MET A 383 10.79 7.92 -14.01
CA MET A 383 9.49 8.11 -14.67
C MET A 383 8.70 6.81 -14.82
N SER A 384 9.36 5.66 -14.90
CA SER A 384 8.73 4.33 -14.95
C SER A 384 7.94 3.95 -13.70
N THR A 385 8.14 4.64 -12.57
CA THR A 385 7.36 4.44 -11.35
C THR A 385 6.00 5.14 -11.40
N ALA A 386 5.81 6.07 -12.34
CA ALA A 386 4.56 6.80 -12.46
C ALA A 386 3.44 5.89 -13.01
N VAL A 387 2.30 5.92 -12.36
CA VAL A 387 1.13 5.15 -12.75
C VAL A 387 0.32 5.90 -13.79
N LEU A 388 -0.15 5.18 -14.81
CA LEU A 388 -1.00 5.72 -15.87
C LEU A 388 -2.43 5.16 -15.77
N PRO A 389 -3.48 5.94 -16.13
CA PRO A 389 -4.85 5.43 -16.13
C PRO A 389 -5.02 4.16 -16.99
N SER A 390 -4.24 4.04 -18.08
CA SER A 390 -4.25 2.86 -18.94
C SER A 390 -3.81 1.57 -18.23
N TYR A 391 -3.05 1.67 -17.13
CA TYR A 391 -2.60 0.49 -16.38
C TYR A 391 -3.77 -0.18 -15.65
N PHE A 392 -4.72 0.59 -15.11
CA PHE A 392 -5.92 0.04 -14.50
C PHE A 392 -6.87 -0.66 -15.50
N ARG A 393 -6.78 -0.31 -16.78
CA ARG A 393 -7.55 -0.97 -17.85
C ARG A 393 -6.88 -2.20 -18.44
N ARG A 394 -5.56 -2.37 -18.26
CA ARG A 394 -4.76 -3.43 -18.88
C ARG A 394 -4.07 -4.35 -17.87
N GLY A 395 -3.77 -3.82 -16.70
CA GLY A 395 -3.09 -4.51 -15.62
C GLY A 395 -3.98 -5.51 -14.88
N VAL A 396 -3.40 -6.14 -13.90
CA VAL A 396 -4.07 -7.12 -13.06
C VAL A 396 -4.06 -6.62 -11.62
N SER A 397 -5.23 -6.43 -11.05
CA SER A 397 -5.35 -6.09 -9.64
C SER A 397 -5.50 -7.36 -8.79
N GLU A 398 -4.92 -7.32 -7.61
CA GLU A 398 -5.18 -8.30 -6.57
C GLU A 398 -6.56 -8.03 -5.98
N LEU A 399 -7.41 -9.05 -6.03
CA LEU A 399 -8.81 -8.96 -5.66
C LEU A 399 -9.08 -9.93 -4.51
N GLN A 400 -10.14 -9.67 -3.75
CA GLN A 400 -10.59 -10.57 -2.70
C GLN A 400 -10.75 -12.00 -3.24
N LEU A 401 -10.11 -12.96 -2.57
CA LEU A 401 -10.19 -14.37 -2.90
C LEU A 401 -11.36 -15.03 -2.14
N PRO A 402 -11.90 -16.16 -2.67
CA PRO A 402 -12.75 -17.03 -1.85
C PRO A 402 -11.95 -17.50 -0.62
N VAL A 403 -12.63 -17.64 0.53
CA VAL A 403 -11.99 -17.93 1.84
C VAL A 403 -11.05 -19.14 1.78
N ASP A 404 -11.50 -20.25 1.18
CA ASP A 404 -10.67 -21.46 1.06
C ASP A 404 -9.44 -21.24 0.17
N THR A 405 -9.60 -20.44 -0.89
CA THR A 405 -8.48 -20.10 -1.79
C THR A 405 -7.49 -19.17 -1.10
N ASP A 406 -7.99 -18.18 -0.36
CA ASP A 406 -7.16 -17.25 0.40
C ASP A 406 -6.30 -18.00 1.43
N ALA A 407 -6.90 -18.92 2.17
CA ALA A 407 -6.19 -19.82 3.09
C ALA A 407 -5.08 -20.63 2.39
N LEU A 408 -5.31 -21.10 1.15
CA LEU A 408 -4.28 -21.81 0.39
C LEU A 408 -3.11 -20.89 0.00
N TRP A 409 -3.37 -19.64 -0.37
CA TRP A 409 -2.34 -18.67 -0.67
C TRP A 409 -1.51 -18.35 0.55
N GLN A 410 -2.16 -18.08 1.70
CA GLN A 410 -1.48 -17.84 2.98
C GLN A 410 -0.63 -19.03 3.42
N GLN A 411 -1.16 -20.26 3.33
CA GLN A 411 -0.39 -21.47 3.63
C GLN A 411 0.83 -21.65 2.71
N ALA A 412 0.68 -21.36 1.42
CA ALA A 412 1.79 -21.41 0.47
C ALA A 412 2.88 -20.41 0.82
N TRP A 413 2.49 -19.20 1.24
CA TRP A 413 3.40 -18.14 1.68
C TRP A 413 4.11 -18.50 2.98
N LEU A 414 3.41 -19.02 3.98
CA LEU A 414 4.01 -19.44 5.25
C LEU A 414 5.12 -20.48 5.07
N VAL A 415 4.98 -21.37 4.08
CA VAL A 415 6.03 -22.35 3.74
C VAL A 415 7.26 -21.66 3.17
N VAL A 416 7.10 -20.59 2.41
CA VAL A 416 8.19 -19.81 1.82
C VAL A 416 8.86 -18.96 2.91
N SER A 417 8.09 -18.16 3.63
CA SER A 417 8.61 -17.19 4.59
C SER A 417 9.25 -17.83 5.83
N ASN A 418 8.76 -18.99 6.28
CA ASN A 418 9.36 -19.73 7.41
C ASN A 418 10.53 -20.64 7.01
N GLY A 419 10.72 -20.88 5.74
CA GLY A 419 11.81 -21.73 5.21
C GLY A 419 13.06 -20.95 4.78
N ILE A 420 13.04 -19.62 4.95
CA ILE A 420 14.12 -18.70 4.56
C ILE A 420 15.01 -18.28 5.74
#